data_6cfdbe295ad118df03db36652da28221
#
_entry.id   6cfdbe295ad118df03db36652da28221
#
_cell.length_a   1.000
_cell.length_b   1.000
_cell.length_c   1.000
_cell.angle_alpha   90.00
_cell.angle_beta   90.00
_cell.angle_gamma   90.00
#
_symmetry.space_group_name_H-M   'P 1'
#
loop_
_entity.id
_entity.type
_entity.pdbx_description
1 polymer ?
#
loop_
_entity_poly.entity_id
_entity_poly.type
_entity_poly.pdbx_seq_one_letter_code
_entity_poly.pdbx_strand_id
1 'polypeptide(L)'
;MLASPKALWDNSLLLIKDSVTEQQYNTWFKPIVFESYKPSTKTLLVQVPSPFVYEYLEQNFVDLLSKVLHRNFGEGIRLTYRVVTDKEHKLSQDIEADPDDADMAKQARERAQQTAAQPAAPQQQEDIDTQLDPKLTFNNYMEGDSNKLPRSVGLSIAEHPNTTQFNPMFIYGPSGSGKTHLVNAIGLKAKQMYPQKRVLYVSARLFQTQYTDAVLHNASNDFINFYQSIDMLIVDDIQEWAGKAKTLNTFFHIFNHLFRNGKRIILASDRPPVELKDMPDRLLTRFSCGLVCELEKPNIQLCVDILSNKIRRDGLKIPVDVISFIAQTCNGSVRDLQGAINGLLAYSIVYNSSIDIRLAERVIKRAVKVDDKPLTIDDIVETVCHHYNVTVTAVNSKSRKRDYVVARQVTMYLAQKYTKMPASRIGKLVGNRDHSTVIHSCTKVEERLKIDAGFSDELVSIENGLKVKRA
;
A
#
# COMPACT_ATOMS: atom_id res chain seq x y z
N MET A 1 -3.78 54.45 -29.60
CA MET A 1 -4.12 54.24 -28.15
C MET A 1 -3.39 52.99 -27.71
N LEU A 2 -2.45 53.12 -26.75
CA LEU A 2 -1.76 51.99 -26.19
C LEU A 2 -2.78 51.18 -25.36
N ALA A 3 -2.93 49.90 -25.62
CA ALA A 3 -3.83 49.00 -24.90
C ALA A 3 -3.44 48.99 -23.39
N SER A 4 -4.42 48.96 -22.50
CA SER A 4 -4.13 48.87 -21.05
C SER A 4 -3.40 47.57 -20.73
N PRO A 5 -2.48 47.52 -19.75
CA PRO A 5 -1.76 46.31 -19.39
C PRO A 5 -2.69 45.14 -19.08
N LYS A 6 -3.84 45.40 -18.47
CA LYS A 6 -4.87 44.41 -18.23
C LYS A 6 -5.47 43.83 -19.51
N ALA A 7 -5.74 44.68 -20.49
CA ALA A 7 -6.23 44.25 -21.82
C ALA A 7 -5.19 43.40 -22.57
N LEU A 8 -3.89 43.69 -22.41
CA LEU A 8 -2.82 42.87 -22.97
C LEU A 8 -2.75 41.48 -22.26
N TRP A 9 -2.98 41.42 -20.96
CA TRP A 9 -3.09 40.17 -20.22
C TRP A 9 -4.31 39.34 -20.66
N ASP A 10 -5.49 39.96 -20.74
CA ASP A 10 -6.71 39.30 -21.17
C ASP A 10 -6.57 38.72 -22.60
N ASN A 11 -5.88 39.47 -23.49
CA ASN A 11 -5.55 38.96 -24.82
C ASN A 11 -4.53 37.80 -24.78
N SER A 12 -3.60 37.82 -23.84
CA SER A 12 -2.66 36.70 -23.62
C SER A 12 -3.41 35.45 -23.17
N LEU A 13 -4.38 35.56 -22.29
CA LEU A 13 -5.23 34.43 -21.87
C LEU A 13 -6.06 33.86 -23.01
N LEU A 14 -6.54 34.69 -23.94
CA LEU A 14 -7.25 34.23 -25.14
C LEU A 14 -6.32 33.42 -26.07
N LEU A 15 -5.11 33.89 -26.30
CA LEU A 15 -4.12 33.17 -27.12
C LEU A 15 -3.70 31.84 -26.47
N ILE A 16 -3.59 31.81 -25.17
CA ILE A 16 -3.32 30.58 -24.39
C ILE A 16 -4.49 29.61 -24.54
N LYS A 17 -5.73 30.12 -24.44
CA LYS A 17 -6.94 29.28 -24.60
C LYS A 17 -7.00 28.57 -25.94
N ASP A 18 -6.56 29.21 -27.00
CA ASP A 18 -6.51 28.63 -28.37
C ASP A 18 -5.39 27.59 -28.52
N SER A 19 -4.39 27.61 -27.60
CA SER A 19 -3.19 26.77 -27.67
C SER A 19 -3.24 25.55 -26.76
N VAL A 20 -4.22 25.47 -25.87
CA VAL A 20 -4.37 24.37 -24.86
C VAL A 20 -5.80 23.83 -24.93
N THR A 21 -6.01 22.64 -24.31
CA THR A 21 -7.36 22.08 -24.22
C THR A 21 -8.24 22.93 -23.26
N GLU A 22 -9.54 22.93 -23.49
CA GLU A 22 -10.50 23.67 -22.63
C GLU A 22 -10.38 23.29 -21.16
N GLN A 23 -10.12 22.01 -20.86
CA GLN A 23 -9.89 21.53 -19.52
C GLN A 23 -8.59 22.09 -18.92
N GLN A 24 -7.49 22.12 -19.68
CA GLN A 24 -6.23 22.73 -19.24
C GLN A 24 -6.39 24.22 -18.98
N TYR A 25 -7.07 24.93 -19.87
CA TYR A 25 -7.33 26.36 -19.70
C TYR A 25 -8.13 26.65 -18.41
N ASN A 26 -9.25 25.95 -18.21
CA ASN A 26 -10.11 26.16 -17.05
C ASN A 26 -9.41 25.82 -15.72
N THR A 27 -8.52 24.81 -15.72
CA THR A 27 -7.82 24.35 -14.51
C THR A 27 -6.61 25.23 -14.16
N TRP A 28 -5.81 25.64 -15.15
CA TRP A 28 -4.49 26.21 -14.90
C TRP A 28 -4.40 27.71 -15.18
N PHE A 29 -5.10 28.23 -16.18
CA PHE A 29 -4.95 29.62 -16.64
C PHE A 29 -6.10 30.52 -16.19
N LYS A 30 -7.33 30.03 -16.24
CA LYS A 30 -8.51 30.80 -15.83
C LYS A 30 -8.47 31.30 -14.36
N PRO A 31 -7.91 30.56 -13.40
CA PRO A 31 -7.79 31.03 -12.00
C PRO A 31 -6.71 32.11 -11.79
N ILE A 32 -5.86 32.40 -12.81
CA ILE A 32 -4.81 33.41 -12.69
C ILE A 32 -5.42 34.80 -12.81
N VAL A 33 -5.16 35.65 -11.83
CA VAL A 33 -5.68 37.02 -11.81
C VAL A 33 -4.56 38.02 -12.06
N PHE A 34 -4.76 38.92 -13.01
CA PHE A 34 -3.85 40.05 -13.24
C PHE A 34 -3.84 40.97 -12.02
N GLU A 35 -2.66 41.31 -11.53
CA GLU A 35 -2.51 42.24 -10.42
C GLU A 35 -1.92 43.59 -10.87
N SER A 36 -0.73 43.57 -11.47
CA SER A 36 -0.09 44.82 -11.91
C SER A 36 0.96 44.56 -13.01
N TYR A 37 1.32 45.61 -13.72
CA TYR A 37 2.44 45.62 -14.65
C TYR A 37 3.30 46.86 -14.41
N LYS A 38 4.60 46.68 -14.22
CA LYS A 38 5.60 47.75 -14.05
C LYS A 38 6.38 47.97 -15.33
N PRO A 39 6.13 49.07 -16.11
CA PRO A 39 6.82 49.27 -17.39
C PRO A 39 8.33 49.53 -17.25
N SER A 40 8.78 50.08 -16.11
CA SER A 40 10.18 50.41 -15.83
C SER A 40 11.07 49.16 -15.73
N THR A 41 10.55 48.09 -15.14
CA THR A 41 11.24 46.78 -14.96
C THR A 41 10.72 45.69 -15.88
N LYS A 42 9.72 46.03 -16.74
CA LYS A 42 8.98 45.06 -17.56
C LYS A 42 8.46 43.88 -16.80
N THR A 43 8.04 44.06 -15.52
CA THR A 43 7.59 43.01 -14.65
C THR A 43 6.07 42.94 -14.63
N LEU A 44 5.53 41.79 -14.98
CA LEU A 44 4.12 41.44 -14.92
C LEU A 44 3.86 40.62 -13.66
N LEU A 45 3.04 41.14 -12.74
CA LEU A 45 2.65 40.47 -11.50
C LEU A 45 1.25 39.90 -11.67
N VAL A 46 1.13 38.59 -11.43
CA VAL A 46 -0.13 37.86 -11.48
C VAL A 46 -0.35 37.09 -10.17
N GLN A 47 -1.62 36.95 -9.78
CA GLN A 47 -2.00 36.14 -8.62
C GLN A 47 -2.36 34.73 -9.07
N VAL A 48 -1.84 33.73 -8.33
CA VAL A 48 -2.17 32.31 -8.52
C VAL A 48 -2.79 31.75 -7.24
N PRO A 49 -3.76 30.83 -7.33
CA PRO A 49 -4.50 30.34 -6.19
C PRO A 49 -3.68 29.44 -5.23
N SER A 50 -2.57 28.89 -5.70
CA SER A 50 -1.71 28.04 -4.86
C SER A 50 -0.28 27.93 -5.42
N PRO A 51 0.72 27.57 -4.57
CA PRO A 51 2.09 27.27 -5.03
C PRO A 51 2.13 26.17 -6.08
N PHE A 52 1.19 25.24 -6.03
CA PHE A 52 1.08 24.15 -6.99
C PHE A 52 0.77 24.65 -8.42
N VAL A 53 -0.13 25.62 -8.55
CA VAL A 53 -0.44 26.20 -9.88
C VAL A 53 0.80 26.86 -10.46
N TYR A 54 1.55 27.59 -9.65
CA TYR A 54 2.85 28.18 -10.03
C TYR A 54 3.83 27.09 -10.50
N GLU A 55 4.11 26.07 -9.67
CA GLU A 55 5.07 25.01 -10.02
C GLU A 55 4.65 24.26 -11.29
N TYR A 56 3.36 24.02 -11.47
CA TYR A 56 2.84 23.32 -12.66
C TYR A 56 2.97 24.16 -13.93
N LEU A 57 2.71 25.46 -13.85
CA LEU A 57 2.87 26.39 -14.97
C LEU A 57 4.34 26.47 -15.41
N GLU A 58 5.26 26.60 -14.47
CA GLU A 58 6.71 26.63 -14.70
C GLU A 58 7.26 25.32 -15.26
N GLN A 59 6.70 24.17 -14.88
CA GLN A 59 7.17 22.88 -15.40
C GLN A 59 6.61 22.49 -16.75
N ASN A 60 5.40 22.93 -17.09
CA ASN A 60 4.69 22.40 -18.26
C ASN A 60 4.35 23.46 -19.31
N PHE A 61 4.31 24.73 -18.96
CA PHE A 61 3.83 25.80 -19.84
C PHE A 61 4.75 27.01 -19.95
N VAL A 62 5.99 26.92 -19.45
CA VAL A 62 6.99 28.00 -19.51
C VAL A 62 7.18 28.49 -20.95
N ASP A 63 7.36 27.59 -21.90
CA ASP A 63 7.58 27.95 -23.32
C ASP A 63 6.36 28.62 -23.93
N LEU A 64 5.16 28.19 -23.58
CA LEU A 64 3.91 28.78 -24.05
C LEU A 64 3.71 30.17 -23.47
N LEU A 65 3.88 30.32 -22.16
CA LEU A 65 3.78 31.58 -21.43
C LEU A 65 4.79 32.60 -21.98
N SER A 66 6.04 32.18 -22.10
CA SER A 66 7.11 33.03 -22.68
C SER A 66 6.75 33.53 -24.06
N LYS A 67 6.35 32.65 -25.00
CA LYS A 67 5.97 33.04 -26.39
C LYS A 67 4.80 33.99 -26.41
N VAL A 68 3.76 33.75 -25.64
CA VAL A 68 2.54 34.57 -25.64
C VAL A 68 2.80 35.93 -24.98
N LEU A 69 3.55 35.95 -23.87
CA LEU A 69 3.88 37.19 -23.19
C LEU A 69 4.84 38.07 -23.96
N HIS A 70 5.87 37.48 -24.60
CA HIS A 70 6.75 38.24 -25.51
C HIS A 70 6.00 38.88 -26.69
N ARG A 71 4.99 38.17 -27.20
CA ARG A 71 4.17 38.71 -28.33
C ARG A 71 3.33 39.92 -27.90
N ASN A 72 2.78 39.94 -26.70
CA ASN A 72 1.83 40.97 -26.26
C ASN A 72 2.50 42.10 -25.48
N PHE A 73 3.56 41.83 -24.67
CA PHE A 73 4.25 42.80 -23.84
C PHE A 73 5.65 43.18 -24.35
N GLY A 74 6.18 42.46 -25.37
CA GLY A 74 7.50 42.70 -25.94
C GLY A 74 8.62 41.91 -25.27
N GLU A 75 9.82 41.94 -25.85
CA GLU A 75 10.99 41.25 -25.36
C GLU A 75 11.46 41.75 -24.00
N GLY A 76 11.94 40.81 -23.15
CA GLY A 76 12.45 41.09 -21.78
C GLY A 76 11.37 41.26 -20.75
N ILE A 77 10.15 40.75 -20.97
CA ILE A 77 9.12 40.68 -19.93
C ILE A 77 9.48 39.63 -18.89
N ARG A 78 9.32 39.97 -17.63
CA ARG A 78 9.45 39.07 -16.48
C ARG A 78 8.07 38.81 -15.89
N LEU A 79 7.74 37.53 -15.71
CA LEU A 79 6.51 37.11 -15.06
C LEU A 79 6.80 36.78 -13.59
N THR A 80 6.08 37.43 -12.68
CA THR A 80 6.19 37.21 -11.24
C THR A 80 4.84 36.74 -10.73
N TYR A 81 4.86 35.74 -9.86
CA TYR A 81 3.65 35.17 -9.30
C TYR A 81 3.49 35.55 -7.84
N ARG A 82 2.28 35.92 -7.46
CA ARG A 82 1.86 36.10 -6.07
C ARG A 82 0.89 34.99 -5.70
N VAL A 83 1.20 34.19 -4.69
CA VAL A 83 0.33 33.13 -4.22
C VAL A 83 -0.63 33.68 -3.17
N VAL A 84 -1.95 33.47 -3.37
CA VAL A 84 -2.98 33.86 -2.41
C VAL A 84 -3.45 32.60 -1.70
N THR A 85 -3.07 32.47 -0.43
CA THR A 85 -3.34 31.26 0.37
C THR A 85 -4.69 31.28 1.10
N ASP A 86 -5.38 32.45 1.17
CA ASP A 86 -6.73 32.55 1.76
C ASP A 86 -7.46 33.84 1.33
N LYS A 87 -8.78 33.74 1.20
CA LYS A 87 -9.64 34.89 0.85
C LYS A 87 -9.73 35.95 1.95
N GLU A 88 -9.21 35.71 3.16
CA GLU A 88 -9.30 36.64 4.30
C GLU A 88 -7.96 37.04 4.96
N HIS A 89 -6.84 36.38 4.66
CA HIS A 89 -5.52 36.77 5.18
C HIS A 89 -4.48 36.89 4.06
N LYS A 90 -4.11 38.14 3.76
CA LYS A 90 -3.03 38.52 2.85
C LYS A 90 -1.66 38.16 3.45
N LEU A 91 -1.25 36.91 3.34
CA LEU A 91 0.16 36.51 3.38
C LEU A 91 0.62 36.29 1.94
N SER A 92 1.04 37.37 1.29
CA SER A 92 1.61 37.34 -0.04
C SER A 92 3.11 37.04 0.07
N GLN A 93 3.57 35.94 -0.53
CA GLN A 93 4.97 35.73 -0.87
C GLN A 93 5.19 36.09 -2.32
N ASP A 94 6.04 37.08 -2.59
CA ASP A 94 6.50 37.39 -3.94
C ASP A 94 7.60 36.39 -4.31
N ILE A 95 7.36 35.59 -5.35
CA ILE A 95 8.33 34.59 -5.87
C ILE A 95 8.80 35.13 -7.21
N GLU A 96 10.06 35.52 -7.29
CA GLU A 96 10.71 35.92 -8.54
C GLU A 96 11.24 34.69 -9.26
N ALA A 97 10.93 34.58 -10.54
CA ALA A 97 11.46 33.56 -11.45
C ALA A 97 12.73 34.12 -12.13
N ASP A 98 13.89 33.96 -11.47
CA ASP A 98 15.20 34.11 -12.12
C ASP A 98 16.27 33.25 -11.42
N PRO A 99 17.12 32.49 -12.15
CA PRO A 99 18.02 31.51 -11.57
C PRO A 99 19.31 32.08 -10.91
N ASP A 100 19.60 33.37 -10.98
CA ASP A 100 20.96 33.87 -10.71
C ASP A 100 21.18 34.80 -9.51
N ASP A 101 20.25 34.91 -8.53
CA ASP A 101 20.46 35.78 -7.35
C ASP A 101 20.41 35.04 -6.00
N ALA A 102 21.54 34.41 -5.64
CA ALA A 102 21.76 33.80 -4.33
C ALA A 102 21.99 34.83 -3.18
N ASP A 103 22.22 36.11 -3.50
CA ASP A 103 22.56 37.14 -2.49
C ASP A 103 21.33 37.90 -1.92
N MET A 104 20.20 37.92 -2.62
CA MET A 104 18.97 38.59 -2.13
C MET A 104 18.20 37.76 -1.08
N ALA A 105 18.40 36.46 -1.04
CA ALA A 105 17.76 35.57 -0.08
C ALA A 105 18.24 35.76 1.37
N LYS A 106 19.41 36.35 1.59
CA LYS A 106 19.93 36.68 2.94
C LYS A 106 19.27 37.91 3.54
N GLN A 107 19.02 38.94 2.74
CA GLN A 107 18.38 40.18 3.24
C GLN A 107 16.88 40.05 3.54
N ALA A 108 16.21 39.09 2.86
CA ALA A 108 14.81 38.81 3.15
C ALA A 108 14.63 38.04 4.48
N ARG A 109 15.61 37.23 4.87
CA ARG A 109 15.61 36.51 6.17
C ARG A 109 15.81 37.44 7.37
N GLU A 110 16.58 38.49 7.25
CA GLU A 110 16.81 39.46 8.34
C GLU A 110 15.63 40.39 8.57
N ARG A 111 14.86 40.74 7.53
CA ARG A 111 13.61 41.53 7.67
C ARG A 111 12.45 40.72 8.24
N ALA A 112 12.38 39.40 7.99
CA ALA A 112 11.35 38.53 8.55
C ALA A 112 11.50 38.27 10.07
N GLN A 113 12.72 38.44 10.62
CA GLN A 113 12.97 38.26 12.05
C GLN A 113 12.62 39.49 12.89
N GLN A 114 12.45 40.68 12.31
CA GLN A 114 12.13 41.93 13.03
C GLN A 114 10.63 42.22 13.14
N THR A 115 9.75 41.47 12.44
CA THR A 115 8.29 41.65 12.50
C THR A 115 7.54 40.61 13.32
N ALA A 116 8.25 39.67 13.97
CA ALA A 116 7.65 38.62 14.78
C ALA A 116 7.55 38.97 16.26
N ALA A 117 6.81 40.04 16.60
CA ALA A 117 6.49 40.36 17.99
C ALA A 117 5.07 40.88 18.12
N GLN A 118 4.08 40.03 17.91
CA GLN A 118 2.76 40.12 18.57
C GLN A 118 2.11 38.73 18.54
N PRO A 119 1.66 38.18 19.68
CA PRO A 119 1.02 36.87 19.70
C PRO A 119 -0.41 36.99 19.16
N ALA A 120 -0.65 36.44 17.95
CA ALA A 120 -1.99 36.25 17.43
C ALA A 120 -2.72 35.18 18.25
N ALA A 121 -3.95 35.45 18.66
CA ALA A 121 -4.82 34.48 19.33
C ALA A 121 -5.01 33.23 18.49
N PRO A 122 -5.18 32.05 19.11
CA PRO A 122 -5.32 30.76 18.37
C PRO A 122 -6.64 30.78 17.59
N GLN A 123 -6.53 30.86 16.28
CA GLN A 123 -7.67 30.61 15.39
C GLN A 123 -8.03 29.13 15.52
N GLN A 124 -9.28 28.84 15.84
CA GLN A 124 -9.86 27.50 15.81
C GLN A 124 -9.81 26.98 14.36
N GLN A 125 -8.79 26.17 14.06
CA GLN A 125 -8.75 25.40 12.82
C GLN A 125 -9.91 24.42 12.87
N GLU A 126 -10.80 24.47 11.90
CA GLU A 126 -11.86 23.47 11.75
C GLU A 126 -11.25 22.07 11.76
N ASP A 127 -11.72 21.25 12.68
CA ASP A 127 -11.23 19.88 12.85
C ASP A 127 -11.69 19.05 11.64
N ILE A 128 -10.74 18.51 10.88
CA ILE A 128 -11.04 17.69 9.71
C ILE A 128 -11.47 16.29 10.16
N ASP A 129 -12.38 15.66 9.42
CA ASP A 129 -12.63 14.24 9.58
C ASP A 129 -11.37 13.45 9.20
N THR A 130 -10.77 12.84 10.21
CA THR A 130 -9.48 12.13 10.06
C THR A 130 -9.58 10.83 9.26
N GLN A 131 -10.77 10.28 9.05
CA GLN A 131 -11.05 8.98 8.43
C GLN A 131 -10.34 7.79 9.13
N LEU A 132 -9.85 8.00 10.36
CA LEU A 132 -9.18 6.97 11.15
C LEU A 132 -10.21 6.07 11.86
N ASP A 133 -9.98 4.75 11.85
CA ASP A 133 -10.80 3.81 12.63
C ASP A 133 -10.38 3.82 14.11
N PRO A 134 -11.23 4.30 15.04
CA PRO A 134 -10.89 4.42 16.46
C PRO A 134 -10.63 3.06 17.15
N LYS A 135 -10.98 1.96 16.50
CA LYS A 135 -10.74 0.61 17.00
C LYS A 135 -9.31 0.11 16.74
N LEU A 136 -8.58 0.71 15.81
CA LEU A 136 -7.27 0.26 15.36
C LEU A 136 -6.15 1.03 16.09
N THR A 137 -5.94 0.76 17.36
CA THR A 137 -4.97 1.45 18.23
C THR A 137 -3.71 0.63 18.47
N PHE A 138 -2.63 1.26 18.97
CA PHE A 138 -1.44 0.55 19.43
C PHE A 138 -1.71 -0.39 20.62
N ASN A 139 -2.75 -0.13 21.45
CA ASN A 139 -3.09 -0.95 22.59
C ASN A 139 -3.57 -2.36 22.20
N ASN A 140 -4.15 -2.49 21.01
CA ASN A 140 -4.62 -3.77 20.48
C ASN A 140 -3.82 -4.26 19.27
N TYR A 141 -2.70 -3.59 18.99
CA TYR A 141 -1.70 -4.01 18.01
C TYR A 141 -0.59 -4.79 18.72
N MET A 142 -0.70 -6.12 18.68
CA MET A 142 0.25 -6.98 19.39
C MET A 142 1.64 -6.91 18.76
N GLU A 143 2.68 -6.79 19.60
CA GLU A 143 4.07 -6.79 19.16
C GLU A 143 4.58 -8.23 19.03
N GLY A 144 5.32 -8.49 17.97
CA GLY A 144 6.03 -9.74 17.73
C GLY A 144 7.24 -9.48 16.84
N ASP A 145 8.05 -10.49 16.58
CA ASP A 145 9.28 -10.34 15.80
C ASP A 145 9.02 -9.81 14.40
N SER A 146 7.94 -10.27 13.76
CA SER A 146 7.56 -9.90 12.38
C SER A 146 7.13 -8.44 12.21
N ASN A 147 6.77 -7.73 13.29
CA ASN A 147 6.27 -6.36 13.22
C ASN A 147 6.99 -5.36 14.13
N LYS A 148 8.02 -5.81 14.86
CA LYS A 148 8.74 -5.01 15.86
C LYS A 148 9.31 -3.72 15.30
N LEU A 149 10.02 -3.80 14.18
CA LEU A 149 10.63 -2.63 13.54
C LEU A 149 9.57 -1.61 13.07
N PRO A 150 8.60 -1.97 12.19
CA PRO A 150 7.62 -1.00 11.72
C PRO A 150 6.74 -0.46 12.86
N ARG A 151 6.45 -1.25 13.90
CA ARG A 151 5.70 -0.81 15.08
C ARG A 151 6.48 0.23 15.89
N SER A 152 7.75 -0.06 16.21
CA SER A 152 8.60 0.84 17.02
C SER A 152 8.84 2.18 16.31
N VAL A 153 9.14 2.15 15.01
CA VAL A 153 9.28 3.38 14.20
C VAL A 153 7.97 4.13 14.10
N GLY A 154 6.86 3.42 13.86
CA GLY A 154 5.53 4.03 13.81
C GLY A 154 5.15 4.74 15.11
N LEU A 155 5.47 4.15 16.26
CA LEU A 155 5.27 4.77 17.57
C LEU A 155 6.13 6.03 17.73
N SER A 156 7.41 5.97 17.38
CA SER A 156 8.32 7.13 17.40
C SER A 156 7.83 8.27 16.50
N ILE A 157 7.30 7.96 15.31
CA ILE A 157 6.72 8.95 14.40
C ILE A 157 5.47 9.61 15.02
N ALA A 158 4.62 8.84 15.68
CA ALA A 158 3.43 9.37 16.33
C ALA A 158 3.78 10.28 17.51
N GLU A 159 4.83 9.95 18.26
CA GLU A 159 5.30 10.73 19.40
C GLU A 159 6.11 11.96 19.00
N HIS A 160 6.81 11.91 17.87
CA HIS A 160 7.66 13.00 17.38
C HIS A 160 7.37 13.33 15.90
N PRO A 161 6.16 13.79 15.55
CA PRO A 161 5.75 13.99 14.15
C PRO A 161 6.50 15.10 13.42
N ASN A 162 7.22 15.97 14.13
CA ASN A 162 8.00 17.08 13.55
C ASN A 162 9.43 16.68 13.15
N THR A 163 9.89 15.47 13.52
CA THR A 163 11.22 15.01 13.11
C THR A 163 11.21 14.63 11.64
N THR A 164 12.30 14.93 10.93
CA THR A 164 12.44 14.56 9.50
C THR A 164 12.91 13.12 9.30
N GLN A 165 13.33 12.45 10.38
CA GLN A 165 13.73 11.03 10.31
C GLN A 165 12.58 10.15 9.83
N PHE A 166 12.90 9.17 9.00
CA PHE A 166 11.93 8.19 8.47
C PHE A 166 10.75 8.83 7.70
N ASN A 167 10.99 9.89 6.95
CA ASN A 167 9.99 10.53 6.12
C ASN A 167 10.36 10.45 4.64
N PRO A 168 9.53 9.85 3.78
CA PRO A 168 8.30 9.12 4.10
C PRO A 168 8.58 7.79 4.83
N MET A 169 7.56 7.27 5.54
CA MET A 169 7.55 5.88 5.99
C MET A 169 6.72 5.05 5.02
N PHE A 170 7.36 4.06 4.40
CA PHE A 170 6.72 3.15 3.47
C PHE A 170 6.63 1.75 4.08
N ILE A 171 5.41 1.28 4.35
CA ILE A 171 5.14 -0.02 4.96
C ILE A 171 4.60 -0.95 3.88
N TYR A 172 5.25 -2.09 3.67
CA TYR A 172 4.73 -3.09 2.74
C TYR A 172 4.66 -4.47 3.38
N GLY A 173 3.88 -5.35 2.75
CA GLY A 173 3.75 -6.73 3.21
C GLY A 173 2.48 -7.39 2.69
N PRO A 174 2.34 -8.71 2.84
CA PRO A 174 1.22 -9.46 2.31
C PRO A 174 -0.13 -9.01 2.88
N SER A 175 -1.22 -9.37 2.20
CA SER A 175 -2.57 -9.09 2.69
C SER A 175 -2.79 -9.78 4.05
N GLY A 176 -3.44 -9.07 4.98
CA GLY A 176 -3.72 -9.61 6.32
C GLY A 176 -2.55 -9.54 7.31
N SER A 177 -1.39 -8.94 6.97
CA SER A 177 -0.26 -8.76 7.89
C SER A 177 -0.47 -7.68 8.96
N GLY A 178 -1.51 -6.82 8.84
CA GLY A 178 -1.81 -5.77 9.82
C GLY A 178 -1.37 -4.36 9.43
N LYS A 179 -1.06 -4.07 8.14
CA LYS A 179 -0.66 -2.75 7.64
C LYS A 179 -1.66 -1.65 7.97
N THR A 180 -2.90 -1.83 7.57
CA THR A 180 -4.01 -0.89 7.84
C THR A 180 -4.17 -0.59 9.33
N HIS A 181 -4.02 -1.61 10.19
CA HIS A 181 -4.06 -1.42 11.64
C HIS A 181 -2.91 -0.54 12.12
N LEU A 182 -1.67 -0.83 11.70
CA LEU A 182 -0.50 -0.08 12.11
C LEU A 182 -0.59 1.39 11.69
N VAL A 183 -0.95 1.69 10.44
CA VAL A 183 -1.03 3.08 9.96
C VAL A 183 -2.15 3.86 10.65
N ASN A 184 -3.29 3.23 10.96
CA ASN A 184 -4.35 3.82 11.78
C ASN A 184 -3.88 4.09 13.20
N ALA A 185 -3.18 3.13 13.83
CA ALA A 185 -2.64 3.28 15.19
C ALA A 185 -1.67 4.45 15.29
N ILE A 186 -0.81 4.65 14.27
CA ILE A 186 0.10 5.80 14.19
C ILE A 186 -0.70 7.11 14.11
N GLY A 187 -1.68 7.19 13.22
CA GLY A 187 -2.52 8.38 13.05
C GLY A 187 -3.30 8.73 14.31
N LEU A 188 -3.95 7.76 14.94
CA LEU A 188 -4.71 7.94 16.19
C LEU A 188 -3.80 8.42 17.33
N LYS A 189 -2.63 7.81 17.50
CA LYS A 189 -1.68 8.19 18.54
C LYS A 189 -1.15 9.60 18.31
N ALA A 190 -0.83 9.97 17.06
CA ALA A 190 -0.39 11.31 16.70
C ALA A 190 -1.49 12.35 16.97
N LYS A 191 -2.75 12.09 16.59
CA LYS A 191 -3.89 12.99 16.85
C LYS A 191 -4.18 13.11 18.35
N GLN A 192 -4.02 12.02 19.11
CA GLN A 192 -4.18 12.03 20.58
C GLN A 192 -3.13 12.91 21.27
N MET A 193 -1.86 12.86 20.82
CA MET A 193 -0.78 13.64 21.40
C MET A 193 -0.76 15.10 20.90
N TYR A 194 -1.20 15.34 19.68
CA TYR A 194 -1.20 16.63 19.00
C TYR A 194 -2.57 16.93 18.38
N PRO A 195 -3.60 17.23 19.19
CA PRO A 195 -4.97 17.45 18.71
C PRO A 195 -5.10 18.53 17.62
N GLN A 196 -4.22 19.54 17.65
CA GLN A 196 -4.19 20.64 16.69
C GLN A 196 -3.65 20.23 15.30
N LYS A 197 -2.95 19.08 15.18
CA LYS A 197 -2.44 18.64 13.89
C LYS A 197 -3.53 18.06 13.02
N ARG A 198 -3.47 18.38 11.75
CA ARG A 198 -4.35 17.84 10.71
C ARG A 198 -3.80 16.49 10.26
N VAL A 199 -4.35 15.43 10.83
CA VAL A 199 -4.00 14.03 10.47
C VAL A 199 -5.11 13.49 9.58
N LEU A 200 -4.75 12.97 8.42
CA LEU A 200 -5.70 12.38 7.46
C LEU A 200 -5.24 10.97 7.06
N TYR A 201 -6.14 10.01 7.21
CA TYR A 201 -6.03 8.70 6.59
C TYR A 201 -6.90 8.64 5.34
N VAL A 202 -6.37 8.09 4.27
CA VAL A 202 -7.13 7.89 3.02
C VAL A 202 -6.66 6.60 2.34
N SER A 203 -7.60 5.79 1.83
CA SER A 203 -7.21 4.71 0.91
C SER A 203 -6.92 5.28 -0.47
N ALA A 204 -6.01 4.64 -1.21
CA ALA A 204 -5.69 5.04 -2.58
C ALA A 204 -6.95 5.12 -3.46
N ARG A 205 -7.91 4.22 -3.28
CA ARG A 205 -9.19 4.22 -3.98
C ARG A 205 -10.02 5.46 -3.64
N LEU A 206 -10.16 5.81 -2.36
CA LEU A 206 -10.93 6.98 -1.94
C LEU A 206 -10.27 8.27 -2.47
N PHE A 207 -8.96 8.40 -2.36
CA PHE A 207 -8.22 9.53 -2.95
C PHE A 207 -8.51 9.67 -4.44
N GLN A 208 -8.46 8.56 -5.21
CA GLN A 208 -8.76 8.56 -6.63
C GLN A 208 -10.21 9.01 -6.92
N THR A 209 -11.17 8.53 -6.14
CA THR A 209 -12.58 8.93 -6.29
C THR A 209 -12.74 10.42 -6.02
N GLN A 210 -12.23 10.93 -4.91
CA GLN A 210 -12.28 12.36 -4.56
C GLN A 210 -11.59 13.23 -5.63
N TYR A 211 -10.44 12.79 -6.16
CA TYR A 211 -9.75 13.49 -7.25
C TYR A 211 -10.59 13.53 -8.53
N THR A 212 -11.21 12.41 -8.89
CA THR A 212 -12.07 12.35 -10.09
C THR A 212 -13.28 13.26 -9.96
N ASP A 213 -13.92 13.26 -8.80
CA ASP A 213 -15.05 14.12 -8.50
C ASP A 213 -14.65 15.61 -8.53
N ALA A 214 -13.51 15.95 -7.95
CA ALA A 214 -12.97 17.31 -8.01
C ALA A 214 -12.69 17.78 -9.45
N VAL A 215 -12.18 16.89 -10.31
CA VAL A 215 -11.97 17.19 -11.73
C VAL A 215 -13.30 17.42 -12.45
N LEU A 216 -14.31 16.59 -12.20
CA LEU A 216 -15.64 16.71 -12.82
C LEU A 216 -16.35 18.03 -12.44
N HIS A 217 -16.13 18.50 -11.20
CA HIS A 217 -16.74 19.73 -10.67
C HIS A 217 -15.85 20.97 -10.81
N ASN A 218 -14.71 20.88 -11.55
CA ASN A 218 -13.71 21.96 -11.69
C ASN A 218 -13.14 22.47 -10.35
N ALA A 219 -13.11 21.63 -9.32
CA ALA A 219 -12.62 21.91 -7.97
C ALA A 219 -11.23 21.29 -7.71
N SER A 220 -10.43 21.04 -8.75
CA SER A 220 -9.11 20.40 -8.62
C SER A 220 -8.16 21.18 -7.72
N ASN A 221 -8.22 22.51 -7.74
CA ASN A 221 -7.38 23.37 -6.91
C ASN A 221 -7.77 23.24 -5.41
N ASP A 222 -9.06 23.19 -5.10
CA ASP A 222 -9.54 23.04 -3.72
C ASP A 222 -9.14 21.67 -3.17
N PHE A 223 -9.22 20.62 -3.99
CA PHE A 223 -8.73 19.30 -3.65
C PHE A 223 -7.23 19.32 -3.30
N ILE A 224 -6.42 19.93 -4.16
CA ILE A 224 -4.97 20.01 -3.95
C ILE A 224 -4.64 20.82 -2.69
N ASN A 225 -5.25 22.01 -2.52
CA ASN A 225 -5.07 22.86 -1.36
C ASN A 225 -5.46 22.13 -0.06
N PHE A 226 -6.56 21.37 -0.06
CA PHE A 226 -6.97 20.55 1.07
C PHE A 226 -5.87 19.57 1.46
N TYR A 227 -5.35 18.76 0.50
CA TYR A 227 -4.30 17.78 0.80
C TYR A 227 -2.98 18.43 1.20
N GLN A 228 -2.62 19.58 0.63
CA GLN A 228 -1.41 20.32 0.98
C GLN A 228 -1.47 20.93 2.39
N SER A 229 -2.66 21.15 2.95
CA SER A 229 -2.85 21.67 4.30
C SER A 229 -2.69 20.61 5.40
N ILE A 230 -2.54 19.34 5.05
CA ILE A 230 -2.42 18.22 5.99
C ILE A 230 -1.03 18.20 6.64
N ASP A 231 -0.96 17.93 7.95
CA ASP A 231 0.30 17.77 8.68
C ASP A 231 0.84 16.36 8.67
N MET A 232 -0.06 15.36 8.68
CA MET A 232 0.28 13.94 8.56
C MET A 232 -0.68 13.28 7.58
N LEU A 233 -0.18 12.92 6.41
CA LEU A 233 -0.94 12.21 5.37
C LEU A 233 -0.60 10.72 5.42
N ILE A 234 -1.61 9.89 5.61
CA ILE A 234 -1.52 8.44 5.60
C ILE A 234 -2.30 7.93 4.38
N VAL A 235 -1.60 7.22 3.48
CA VAL A 235 -2.23 6.63 2.29
C VAL A 235 -2.07 5.12 2.32
N ASP A 236 -3.19 4.42 2.30
CA ASP A 236 -3.22 2.95 2.31
C ASP A 236 -3.55 2.38 0.92
N ASP A 237 -3.02 1.17 0.66
CA ASP A 237 -3.22 0.41 -0.58
C ASP A 237 -2.80 1.14 -1.86
N ILE A 238 -1.65 1.83 -1.85
CA ILE A 238 -1.17 2.65 -2.98
C ILE A 238 -0.98 1.86 -4.28
N GLN A 239 -0.83 0.53 -4.24
CA GLN A 239 -0.76 -0.33 -5.44
C GLN A 239 -2.02 -0.23 -6.32
N GLU A 240 -3.15 0.24 -5.77
CA GLU A 240 -4.38 0.46 -6.54
C GLU A 240 -4.29 1.60 -7.56
N TRP A 241 -3.27 2.47 -7.43
CA TRP A 241 -3.02 3.53 -8.41
C TRP A 241 -2.23 3.07 -9.64
N ALA A 242 -1.82 1.81 -9.73
CA ALA A 242 -1.11 1.30 -10.90
C ALA A 242 -1.86 1.64 -12.20
N GLY A 243 -1.17 2.25 -13.16
CA GLY A 243 -1.74 2.69 -14.44
C GLY A 243 -2.63 3.95 -14.39
N LYS A 244 -2.80 4.61 -13.22
CA LYS A 244 -3.64 5.82 -13.06
C LYS A 244 -2.80 7.10 -13.20
N ALA A 245 -2.27 7.35 -14.39
CA ALA A 245 -1.28 8.41 -14.63
C ALA A 245 -1.67 9.80 -14.10
N LYS A 246 -2.95 10.22 -14.26
CA LYS A 246 -3.42 11.54 -13.79
C LYS A 246 -3.41 11.62 -12.25
N THR A 247 -3.91 10.59 -11.57
CA THR A 247 -3.92 10.50 -10.10
C THR A 247 -2.49 10.49 -9.54
N LEU A 248 -1.60 9.69 -10.14
CA LEU A 248 -0.19 9.61 -9.76
C LEU A 248 0.53 10.95 -9.93
N ASN A 249 0.26 11.68 -11.00
CA ASN A 249 0.84 13.00 -11.23
C ASN A 249 0.38 14.01 -10.15
N THR A 250 -0.91 14.06 -9.87
CA THR A 250 -1.46 14.95 -8.83
C THR A 250 -0.91 14.59 -7.46
N PHE A 251 -0.85 13.29 -7.13
CA PHE A 251 -0.25 12.84 -5.87
C PHE A 251 1.24 13.21 -5.77
N PHE A 252 2.00 13.12 -6.86
CA PHE A 252 3.41 13.52 -6.88
C PHE A 252 3.61 14.98 -6.46
N HIS A 253 2.75 15.89 -6.93
CA HIS A 253 2.82 17.30 -6.54
C HIS A 253 2.44 17.51 -5.08
N ILE A 254 1.38 16.86 -4.59
CA ILE A 254 0.98 16.91 -3.18
C ILE A 254 2.11 16.35 -2.31
N PHE A 255 2.68 15.21 -2.68
CA PHE A 255 3.79 14.58 -1.98
C PHE A 255 4.98 15.53 -1.86
N ASN A 256 5.42 16.14 -2.96
CA ASN A 256 6.55 17.06 -2.96
C ASN A 256 6.30 18.28 -2.07
N HIS A 257 5.09 18.84 -2.10
CA HIS A 257 4.72 19.96 -1.24
C HIS A 257 4.81 19.57 0.23
N LEU A 258 4.19 18.47 0.63
CA LEU A 258 4.21 17.98 2.01
C LEU A 258 5.64 17.66 2.47
N PHE A 259 6.41 16.98 1.63
CA PHE A 259 7.78 16.58 1.93
C PHE A 259 8.70 17.79 2.14
N ARG A 260 8.66 18.79 1.25
CA ARG A 260 9.44 20.03 1.36
C ARG A 260 9.11 20.83 2.61
N ASN A 261 7.83 20.84 3.00
CA ASN A 261 7.37 21.55 4.20
C ASN A 261 7.52 20.73 5.49
N GLY A 262 8.27 19.62 5.47
CA GLY A 262 8.51 18.78 6.63
C GLY A 262 7.26 18.09 7.19
N LYS A 263 6.17 18.03 6.39
CA LYS A 263 4.95 17.31 6.77
C LYS A 263 5.17 15.81 6.70
N ARG A 264 4.46 15.07 7.53
CA ARG A 264 4.64 13.62 7.65
C ARG A 264 3.86 12.89 6.55
N ILE A 265 4.52 11.90 5.92
CA ILE A 265 3.90 11.05 4.90
C ILE A 265 4.12 9.59 5.30
N ILE A 266 3.03 8.82 5.36
CA ILE A 266 3.04 7.38 5.64
C ILE A 266 2.29 6.69 4.51
N LEU A 267 2.92 5.69 3.91
CA LEU A 267 2.38 4.95 2.78
C LEU A 267 2.31 3.47 3.11
N ALA A 268 1.24 2.80 2.71
CA ALA A 268 1.12 1.35 2.86
C ALA A 268 0.81 0.68 1.51
N SER A 269 1.39 -0.50 1.29
CA SER A 269 1.26 -1.28 0.06
C SER A 269 1.30 -2.78 0.32
N ASP A 270 0.82 -3.58 -0.64
CA ASP A 270 0.93 -5.04 -0.61
C ASP A 270 2.33 -5.55 -1.03
N ARG A 271 3.17 -4.66 -1.64
CA ARG A 271 4.49 -4.98 -2.18
C ARG A 271 5.46 -3.80 -2.05
N PRO A 272 6.80 -4.02 -2.10
CA PRO A 272 7.80 -2.96 -2.01
C PRO A 272 7.76 -2.01 -3.22
N PRO A 273 8.31 -0.78 -3.10
CA PRO A 273 8.32 0.20 -4.19
C PRO A 273 8.89 -0.34 -5.51
N VAL A 274 9.93 -1.17 -5.45
CA VAL A 274 10.58 -1.75 -6.64
C VAL A 274 9.69 -2.71 -7.44
N GLU A 275 8.64 -3.24 -6.83
CA GLU A 275 7.67 -4.15 -7.46
C GLU A 275 6.38 -3.45 -7.90
N LEU A 276 6.24 -2.15 -7.65
CA LEU A 276 5.07 -1.38 -8.07
C LEU A 276 5.16 -1.08 -9.56
N LYS A 277 4.56 -1.96 -10.38
CA LYS A 277 4.48 -1.80 -11.82
C LYS A 277 3.55 -0.64 -12.19
N ASP A 278 3.79 -0.05 -13.36
CA ASP A 278 2.97 1.05 -13.93
C ASP A 278 2.90 2.31 -13.04
N MET A 279 3.94 2.53 -12.22
CA MET A 279 4.16 3.78 -11.49
C MET A 279 5.39 4.52 -12.02
N PRO A 280 5.36 5.86 -12.12
CA PRO A 280 6.51 6.65 -12.55
C PRO A 280 7.72 6.50 -11.63
N ASP A 281 8.93 6.33 -12.19
CA ASP A 281 10.19 6.17 -11.43
C ASP A 281 10.44 7.30 -10.42
N ARG A 282 10.02 8.53 -10.77
CA ARG A 282 10.12 9.69 -9.88
C ARG A 282 9.34 9.52 -8.57
N LEU A 283 8.19 8.80 -8.58
CA LEU A 283 7.44 8.47 -7.36
C LEU A 283 8.12 7.33 -6.60
N LEU A 284 8.54 6.26 -7.29
CA LEU A 284 9.23 5.12 -6.69
C LEU A 284 10.49 5.55 -5.94
N THR A 285 11.28 6.45 -6.55
CA THR A 285 12.45 7.06 -5.91
C THR A 285 12.07 7.85 -4.65
N ARG A 286 10.96 8.61 -4.69
CA ARG A 286 10.46 9.36 -3.52
C ARG A 286 9.96 8.44 -2.41
N PHE A 287 9.28 7.36 -2.74
CA PHE A 287 8.83 6.37 -1.75
C PHE A 287 10.00 5.70 -1.04
N SER A 288 11.12 5.53 -1.76
CA SER A 288 12.32 4.88 -1.25
C SER A 288 13.30 5.82 -0.53
N CYS A 289 13.10 7.15 -0.57
CA CYS A 289 14.06 8.09 0.03
C CYS A 289 14.00 8.15 1.57
N GLY A 290 12.93 7.62 2.18
CA GLY A 290 12.77 7.54 3.63
C GLY A 290 13.01 6.13 4.17
N LEU A 291 12.15 5.66 5.06
CA LEU A 291 12.20 4.30 5.58
C LEU A 291 11.23 3.40 4.82
N VAL A 292 11.76 2.38 4.17
CA VAL A 292 10.98 1.27 3.60
C VAL A 292 11.09 0.08 4.56
N CYS A 293 9.98 -0.39 5.10
CA CYS A 293 9.96 -1.50 6.05
C CYS A 293 8.91 -2.54 5.67
N GLU A 294 9.30 -3.80 5.82
CA GLU A 294 8.43 -4.93 5.61
C GLU A 294 7.63 -5.24 6.86
N LEU A 295 6.36 -5.53 6.68
CA LEU A 295 5.49 -6.12 7.68
C LEU A 295 5.24 -7.58 7.31
N GLU A 296 6.04 -8.46 7.88
CA GLU A 296 5.95 -9.89 7.60
C GLU A 296 4.65 -10.50 8.13
N LYS A 297 4.35 -11.71 7.66
CA LYS A 297 3.26 -12.50 8.24
C LYS A 297 3.56 -12.81 9.72
N PRO A 298 2.57 -12.69 10.62
CA PRO A 298 2.76 -13.06 12.01
C PRO A 298 3.10 -14.55 12.13
N ASN A 299 4.05 -14.87 13.01
CA ASN A 299 4.34 -16.25 13.37
C ASN A 299 3.21 -16.85 14.23
N ILE A 300 3.24 -18.17 14.46
CA ILE A 300 2.17 -18.87 15.18
C ILE A 300 2.00 -18.30 16.59
N GLN A 301 3.08 -17.95 17.29
CA GLN A 301 3.00 -17.39 18.63
C GLN A 301 2.28 -16.04 18.62
N LEU A 302 2.63 -15.14 17.72
CA LEU A 302 1.95 -13.84 17.58
C LEU A 302 0.47 -14.03 17.18
N CYS A 303 0.14 -15.03 16.36
CA CYS A 303 -1.25 -15.39 16.05
C CYS A 303 -2.02 -15.80 17.30
N VAL A 304 -1.43 -16.63 18.16
CA VAL A 304 -2.03 -17.04 19.45
C VAL A 304 -2.24 -15.84 20.37
N ASP A 305 -1.26 -14.93 20.44
CA ASP A 305 -1.35 -13.73 21.27
C ASP A 305 -2.44 -12.77 20.77
N ILE A 306 -2.53 -12.56 19.46
CA ILE A 306 -3.60 -11.76 18.81
C ILE A 306 -4.98 -12.36 19.11
N LEU A 307 -5.15 -13.68 18.93
CA LEU A 307 -6.39 -14.40 19.22
C LEU A 307 -6.77 -14.29 20.69
N SER A 308 -5.82 -14.57 21.60
CA SER A 308 -6.04 -14.54 23.04
C SER A 308 -6.42 -13.14 23.54
N ASN A 309 -5.77 -12.11 23.01
CA ASN A 309 -6.11 -10.72 23.31
C ASN A 309 -7.53 -10.37 22.85
N LYS A 310 -7.88 -10.73 21.61
CA LYS A 310 -9.23 -10.50 21.07
C LYS A 310 -10.30 -11.24 21.87
N ILE A 311 -10.09 -12.53 22.17
CA ILE A 311 -10.99 -13.38 22.94
C ILE A 311 -11.24 -12.77 24.32
N ARG A 312 -10.17 -12.34 25.02
CA ARG A 312 -10.25 -11.71 26.33
C ARG A 312 -11.03 -10.40 26.29
N ARG A 313 -10.72 -9.54 25.32
CA ARG A 313 -11.39 -8.24 25.15
C ARG A 313 -12.88 -8.39 24.84
N ASP A 314 -13.23 -9.37 24.01
CA ASP A 314 -14.60 -9.62 23.59
C ASP A 314 -15.36 -10.48 24.63
N GLY A 315 -14.71 -10.85 25.78
CA GLY A 315 -15.34 -11.61 26.87
C GLY A 315 -15.70 -13.06 26.53
N LEU A 316 -15.00 -13.65 25.55
CA LEU A 316 -15.29 -14.96 25.02
C LEU A 316 -14.61 -16.09 25.80
N LYS A 317 -15.22 -17.27 25.80
CA LYS A 317 -14.61 -18.49 26.36
C LYS A 317 -14.34 -19.48 25.25
N ILE A 318 -13.09 -19.50 24.76
CA ILE A 318 -12.62 -20.45 23.75
C ILE A 318 -11.50 -21.29 24.35
N PRO A 319 -11.55 -22.63 24.26
CA PRO A 319 -10.50 -23.51 24.76
C PRO A 319 -9.14 -23.24 24.08
N VAL A 320 -8.04 -23.45 24.82
CA VAL A 320 -6.67 -23.14 24.36
C VAL A 320 -6.26 -24.01 23.16
N ASP A 321 -6.71 -25.25 23.13
CA ASP A 321 -6.49 -26.17 22.01
C ASP A 321 -7.12 -25.67 20.71
N VAL A 322 -8.33 -25.10 20.78
CA VAL A 322 -9.01 -24.45 19.64
C VAL A 322 -8.24 -23.20 19.19
N ILE A 323 -7.76 -22.37 20.11
CA ILE A 323 -6.94 -21.20 19.78
C ILE A 323 -5.68 -21.61 19.05
N SER A 324 -4.97 -22.61 19.54
CA SER A 324 -3.74 -23.13 18.93
C SER A 324 -4.02 -23.72 17.54
N PHE A 325 -5.12 -24.42 17.40
CA PHE A 325 -5.54 -24.98 16.11
C PHE A 325 -5.84 -23.89 15.06
N ILE A 326 -6.57 -22.83 15.46
CA ILE A 326 -6.86 -21.68 14.56
C ILE A 326 -5.55 -21.00 14.14
N ALA A 327 -4.65 -20.73 15.10
CA ALA A 327 -3.38 -20.06 14.85
C ALA A 327 -2.49 -20.82 13.85
N GLN A 328 -2.48 -22.13 13.94
CA GLN A 328 -1.73 -23.02 13.03
C GLN A 328 -2.36 -23.09 11.63
N THR A 329 -3.70 -23.09 11.56
CA THR A 329 -4.41 -23.31 10.30
C THR A 329 -4.55 -22.05 9.46
N CYS A 330 -4.66 -20.87 10.07
CA CYS A 330 -4.87 -19.59 9.35
C CYS A 330 -3.59 -18.99 8.74
N ASN A 331 -2.46 -19.69 8.77
CA ASN A 331 -1.22 -19.38 8.05
C ASN A 331 -0.76 -17.90 8.11
N GLY A 332 -0.87 -17.27 9.28
CA GLY A 332 -0.37 -15.91 9.52
C GLY A 332 -1.19 -14.78 8.91
N SER A 333 -2.45 -15.01 8.55
CA SER A 333 -3.35 -13.94 8.14
C SER A 333 -4.24 -13.47 9.29
N VAL A 334 -4.05 -12.26 9.78
CA VAL A 334 -4.87 -11.68 10.86
C VAL A 334 -6.34 -11.56 10.44
N ARG A 335 -6.63 -11.32 9.17
CA ARG A 335 -8.01 -11.28 8.65
C ARG A 335 -8.68 -12.65 8.77
N ASP A 336 -7.95 -13.73 8.44
CA ASP A 336 -8.48 -15.09 8.51
C ASP A 336 -8.67 -15.53 9.97
N LEU A 337 -7.74 -15.13 10.86
CA LEU A 337 -7.91 -15.31 12.31
C LEU A 337 -9.19 -14.65 12.83
N GLN A 338 -9.46 -13.41 12.43
CA GLN A 338 -10.68 -12.69 12.80
C GLN A 338 -11.94 -13.34 12.21
N GLY A 339 -11.87 -13.75 10.95
CA GLY A 339 -12.95 -14.48 10.27
C GLY A 339 -13.30 -15.78 10.95
N ALA A 340 -12.28 -16.57 11.36
CA ALA A 340 -12.47 -17.82 12.08
C ALA A 340 -13.17 -17.61 13.43
N ILE A 341 -12.73 -16.64 14.25
CA ILE A 341 -13.40 -16.32 15.53
C ILE A 341 -14.85 -15.88 15.30
N ASN A 342 -15.09 -14.96 14.38
CA ASN A 342 -16.43 -14.47 14.11
C ASN A 342 -17.35 -15.61 13.64
N GLY A 343 -16.83 -16.52 12.80
CA GLY A 343 -17.55 -17.72 12.37
C GLY A 343 -17.88 -18.65 13.54
N LEU A 344 -16.92 -18.94 14.41
CA LEU A 344 -17.14 -19.78 15.60
C LEU A 344 -18.20 -19.20 16.53
N LEU A 345 -18.16 -17.89 16.75
CA LEU A 345 -19.14 -17.20 17.57
C LEU A 345 -20.56 -17.30 16.96
N ALA A 346 -20.68 -17.04 15.67
CA ALA A 346 -21.97 -17.13 14.99
C ALA A 346 -22.57 -18.53 15.11
N TYR A 347 -21.76 -19.58 14.90
CA TYR A 347 -22.20 -20.97 15.05
C TYR A 347 -22.56 -21.31 16.51
N SER A 348 -21.73 -20.89 17.49
CA SER A 348 -22.00 -21.13 18.90
C SER A 348 -23.31 -20.49 19.37
N ILE A 349 -23.58 -19.27 18.94
CA ILE A 349 -24.82 -18.54 19.28
C ILE A 349 -26.04 -19.19 18.61
N VAL A 350 -25.98 -19.46 17.29
CA VAL A 350 -27.13 -19.97 16.52
C VAL A 350 -27.51 -21.38 16.94
N TYR A 351 -26.51 -22.23 17.20
CA TYR A 351 -26.75 -23.65 17.53
C TYR A 351 -26.67 -23.97 19.02
N ASN A 352 -26.47 -22.94 19.87
CA ASN A 352 -26.27 -23.07 21.33
C ASN A 352 -25.28 -24.19 21.69
N SER A 353 -24.20 -24.30 20.90
CA SER A 353 -23.18 -25.34 21.02
C SER A 353 -21.90 -24.79 21.64
N SER A 354 -21.23 -25.63 22.44
CA SER A 354 -19.88 -25.32 22.94
C SER A 354 -18.88 -25.23 21.77
N ILE A 355 -17.92 -24.30 21.90
CA ILE A 355 -16.84 -24.17 20.92
C ILE A 355 -15.80 -25.28 21.20
N ASP A 356 -15.68 -26.24 20.27
CA ASP A 356 -14.72 -27.32 20.31
C ASP A 356 -13.90 -27.38 19.00
N ILE A 357 -12.92 -28.27 18.95
CA ILE A 357 -12.05 -28.45 17.77
C ILE A 357 -12.86 -28.86 16.53
N ARG A 358 -13.90 -29.71 16.70
CA ARG A 358 -14.72 -30.18 15.56
C ARG A 358 -15.49 -29.04 14.93
N LEU A 359 -15.99 -28.13 15.75
CA LEU A 359 -16.64 -26.91 15.25
C LEU A 359 -15.63 -26.02 14.56
N ALA A 360 -14.43 -25.85 15.15
CA ALA A 360 -13.35 -25.04 14.57
C ALA A 360 -12.93 -25.57 13.19
N GLU A 361 -12.71 -26.88 13.04
CA GLU A 361 -12.42 -27.51 11.75
C GLU A 361 -13.48 -27.22 10.68
N ARG A 362 -14.76 -27.32 11.07
CA ARG A 362 -15.89 -27.09 10.16
C ARG A 362 -15.96 -25.65 9.68
N VAL A 363 -15.75 -24.71 10.61
CA VAL A 363 -15.83 -23.27 10.34
C VAL A 363 -14.65 -22.85 9.46
N ILE A 364 -13.43 -23.24 9.84
CA ILE A 364 -12.21 -22.83 9.13
C ILE A 364 -12.21 -23.37 7.70
N LYS A 365 -12.56 -24.63 7.45
CA LYS A 365 -12.68 -25.20 6.10
C LYS A 365 -13.63 -24.43 5.17
N ARG A 366 -14.56 -23.67 5.73
CA ARG A 366 -15.52 -22.86 4.95
C ARG A 366 -15.11 -21.40 4.83
N ALA A 367 -14.44 -20.85 5.84
CA ALA A 367 -14.15 -19.42 5.96
C ALA A 367 -12.74 -19.05 5.45
N VAL A 368 -11.80 -19.96 5.57
CA VAL A 368 -10.39 -19.72 5.23
C VAL A 368 -10.03 -20.54 3.99
N LYS A 369 -9.47 -19.89 2.98
CA LYS A 369 -8.69 -20.62 1.97
C LYS A 369 -7.47 -21.17 2.70
N VAL A 370 -7.51 -22.42 3.08
CA VAL A 370 -6.31 -23.14 3.49
C VAL A 370 -5.43 -23.13 2.24
N ASP A 371 -4.38 -22.30 2.25
CA ASP A 371 -3.36 -22.35 1.21
C ASP A 371 -2.68 -23.72 1.36
N ASP A 372 -3.24 -24.71 0.69
CA ASP A 372 -2.59 -25.98 0.50
C ASP A 372 -1.23 -25.69 -0.16
N LYS A 373 -0.14 -25.70 0.58
CA LYS A 373 1.20 -25.69 -0.04
C LYS A 373 1.18 -26.76 -1.14
N PRO A 374 1.51 -26.41 -2.39
CA PRO A 374 1.55 -27.40 -3.43
C PRO A 374 2.54 -28.49 -3.00
N LEU A 375 2.03 -29.73 -2.86
CA LEU A 375 2.89 -30.89 -2.56
C LEU A 375 4.00 -30.97 -3.60
N THR A 376 5.23 -30.93 -3.11
CA THR A 376 6.39 -31.19 -3.98
C THR A 376 6.58 -32.68 -4.22
N ILE A 377 7.26 -33.06 -5.29
CA ILE A 377 7.62 -34.44 -5.51
C ILE A 377 8.47 -35.01 -4.38
N ASP A 378 9.34 -34.17 -3.81
CA ASP A 378 10.22 -34.57 -2.72
C ASP A 378 9.43 -34.91 -1.45
N ASP A 379 8.38 -34.16 -1.12
CA ASP A 379 7.47 -34.45 0.00
C ASP A 379 6.79 -35.81 -0.19
N ILE A 380 6.36 -36.12 -1.43
CA ILE A 380 5.71 -37.38 -1.77
C ILE A 380 6.72 -38.51 -1.67
N VAL A 381 7.92 -38.38 -2.24
CA VAL A 381 8.98 -39.36 -2.17
C VAL A 381 9.34 -39.68 -0.73
N GLU A 382 9.59 -38.71 0.09
CA GLU A 382 9.92 -38.88 1.52
C GLU A 382 8.81 -39.60 2.29
N THR A 383 7.55 -39.22 2.11
CA THR A 383 6.42 -39.81 2.81
C THR A 383 6.24 -41.28 2.42
N VAL A 384 6.35 -41.61 1.11
CA VAL A 384 6.28 -42.97 0.62
C VAL A 384 7.47 -43.82 1.09
N CYS A 385 8.68 -43.23 1.05
CA CYS A 385 9.89 -43.88 1.56
C CYS A 385 9.79 -44.23 3.04
N HIS A 386 9.28 -43.32 3.83
CA HIS A 386 9.06 -43.55 5.27
C HIS A 386 8.04 -44.69 5.51
N HIS A 387 6.92 -44.69 4.78
CA HIS A 387 5.88 -45.72 4.91
C HIS A 387 6.39 -47.12 4.58
N TYR A 388 7.12 -47.28 3.45
CA TYR A 388 7.65 -48.57 3.00
C TYR A 388 9.01 -48.93 3.62
N ASN A 389 9.55 -48.09 4.50
CA ASN A 389 10.87 -48.25 5.12
C ASN A 389 11.98 -48.47 4.07
N VAL A 390 11.97 -47.66 3.03
CA VAL A 390 12.94 -47.65 1.93
C VAL A 390 13.65 -46.33 1.83
N THR A 391 14.88 -46.32 1.30
CA THR A 391 15.61 -45.07 1.09
C THR A 391 15.22 -44.40 -0.22
N VAL A 392 15.33 -43.08 -0.28
CA VAL A 392 15.09 -42.27 -1.50
C VAL A 392 15.97 -42.74 -2.66
N THR A 393 17.22 -43.15 -2.35
CA THR A 393 18.16 -43.70 -3.33
C THR A 393 17.69 -45.04 -3.89
N ALA A 394 17.03 -45.87 -3.07
CA ALA A 394 16.47 -47.16 -3.51
C ALA A 394 15.27 -46.99 -4.47
N VAL A 395 14.39 -46.05 -4.18
CA VAL A 395 13.26 -45.68 -5.06
C VAL A 395 13.75 -45.17 -6.41
N ASN A 396 14.79 -44.33 -6.42
CA ASN A 396 15.38 -43.80 -7.65
C ASN A 396 16.32 -44.78 -8.40
N SER A 397 16.65 -45.91 -7.78
CA SER A 397 17.55 -46.93 -8.39
C SER A 397 16.88 -47.72 -9.52
N LYS A 398 17.70 -48.46 -10.30
CA LYS A 398 17.22 -49.40 -11.30
C LYS A 398 16.81 -50.78 -10.71
N SER A 399 16.84 -50.92 -9.39
CA SER A 399 16.51 -52.17 -8.69
C SER A 399 15.07 -52.63 -8.97
N ARG A 400 14.90 -53.96 -9.12
CA ARG A 400 13.60 -54.61 -9.35
C ARG A 400 13.05 -55.32 -8.11
N LYS A 401 13.64 -55.08 -6.92
CA LYS A 401 13.09 -55.59 -5.66
C LYS A 401 11.65 -55.15 -5.51
N ARG A 402 10.76 -56.07 -5.07
CA ARG A 402 9.31 -55.88 -5.03
C ARG A 402 8.93 -54.59 -4.26
N ASP A 403 9.52 -54.35 -3.07
CA ASP A 403 9.20 -53.24 -2.21
C ASP A 403 9.60 -51.90 -2.86
N TYR A 404 10.76 -51.82 -3.55
CA TYR A 404 11.22 -50.65 -4.28
C TYR A 404 10.35 -50.34 -5.50
N VAL A 405 9.85 -51.40 -6.16
CA VAL A 405 8.95 -51.24 -7.31
C VAL A 405 7.59 -50.69 -6.85
N VAL A 406 7.03 -51.26 -5.77
CA VAL A 406 5.75 -50.78 -5.20
C VAL A 406 5.87 -49.35 -4.74
N ALA A 407 6.89 -49.02 -3.93
CA ALA A 407 7.12 -47.65 -3.47
C ALA A 407 7.24 -46.67 -4.65
N ARG A 408 7.97 -47.03 -5.71
CA ARG A 408 8.12 -46.22 -6.91
C ARG A 408 6.79 -46.04 -7.66
N GLN A 409 5.98 -47.08 -7.80
CA GLN A 409 4.68 -47.01 -8.46
C GLN A 409 3.72 -46.11 -7.66
N VAL A 410 3.66 -46.26 -6.34
CA VAL A 410 2.86 -45.40 -5.44
C VAL A 410 3.33 -43.94 -5.51
N THR A 411 4.63 -43.71 -5.50
CA THR A 411 5.19 -42.34 -5.64
C THR A 411 4.75 -41.70 -6.97
N MET A 412 4.86 -42.41 -8.09
CA MET A 412 4.46 -41.91 -9.42
C MET A 412 2.95 -41.61 -9.47
N TYR A 413 2.14 -42.51 -8.92
CA TYR A 413 0.69 -42.35 -8.83
C TYR A 413 0.29 -41.11 -8.00
N LEU A 414 0.85 -40.99 -6.81
CA LEU A 414 0.57 -39.84 -5.92
C LEU A 414 1.09 -38.52 -6.52
N ALA A 415 2.27 -38.56 -7.19
CA ALA A 415 2.79 -37.37 -7.87
C ALA A 415 1.86 -36.92 -9.01
N GLN A 416 1.31 -37.86 -9.80
CA GLN A 416 0.35 -37.52 -10.83
C GLN A 416 -0.98 -37.01 -10.26
N LYS A 417 -1.44 -37.59 -9.16
CA LYS A 417 -2.71 -37.22 -8.50
C LYS A 417 -2.64 -35.84 -7.82
N TYR A 418 -1.54 -35.48 -7.16
CA TYR A 418 -1.43 -34.31 -6.30
C TYR A 418 -0.58 -33.17 -6.88
N THR A 419 0.22 -33.43 -7.92
CA THR A 419 0.97 -32.40 -8.62
C THR A 419 0.41 -32.20 -10.03
N LYS A 420 0.46 -30.94 -10.52
CA LYS A 420 0.06 -30.64 -11.91
C LYS A 420 1.18 -30.94 -12.93
N MET A 421 2.13 -31.81 -12.57
CA MET A 421 3.29 -32.09 -13.43
C MET A 421 2.96 -33.11 -14.53
N PRO A 422 3.48 -32.92 -15.75
CA PRO A 422 3.35 -33.90 -16.80
C PRO A 422 4.13 -35.21 -16.49
N ALA A 423 3.62 -36.35 -16.92
CA ALA A 423 4.23 -37.67 -16.67
C ALA A 423 5.72 -37.76 -17.07
N SER A 424 6.11 -37.04 -18.12
CA SER A 424 7.52 -36.97 -18.56
C SER A 424 8.43 -36.30 -17.50
N ARG A 425 7.94 -35.33 -16.78
CA ARG A 425 8.69 -34.64 -15.69
C ARG A 425 8.72 -35.48 -14.43
N ILE A 426 7.60 -36.13 -14.07
CA ILE A 426 7.52 -37.07 -12.95
C ILE A 426 8.53 -38.21 -13.16
N GLY A 427 8.57 -38.83 -14.36
CA GLY A 427 9.50 -39.90 -14.67
C GLY A 427 10.96 -39.49 -14.49
N LYS A 428 11.35 -38.30 -14.96
CA LYS A 428 12.71 -37.76 -14.78
C LYS A 428 13.10 -37.62 -13.32
N LEU A 429 12.19 -37.15 -12.47
CA LEU A 429 12.43 -36.92 -11.05
C LEU A 429 12.37 -38.22 -10.22
N VAL A 430 11.60 -39.22 -10.63
CA VAL A 430 11.45 -40.51 -9.92
C VAL A 430 12.23 -41.60 -10.65
N GLY A 431 13.55 -41.56 -10.51
CA GLY A 431 14.47 -42.59 -11.00
C GLY A 431 14.77 -42.56 -12.52
N ASN A 432 14.66 -41.38 -13.15
CA ASN A 432 14.94 -41.12 -14.58
C ASN A 432 14.25 -42.17 -15.51
N ARG A 433 12.92 -42.19 -15.46
CA ARG A 433 12.06 -43.11 -16.21
C ARG A 433 11.30 -42.40 -17.32
N ASP A 434 10.93 -43.13 -18.35
CA ASP A 434 10.12 -42.62 -19.45
C ASP A 434 8.68 -42.39 -19.02
N HIS A 435 8.00 -41.48 -19.71
CA HIS A 435 6.59 -41.17 -19.47
C HIS A 435 5.66 -42.39 -19.54
N SER A 436 5.94 -43.34 -20.43
CA SER A 436 5.21 -44.63 -20.55
C SER A 436 5.30 -45.46 -19.28
N THR A 437 6.47 -45.48 -18.60
CA THR A 437 6.64 -46.15 -17.31
C THR A 437 5.79 -45.54 -16.22
N VAL A 438 5.66 -44.19 -16.20
CA VAL A 438 4.82 -43.47 -15.23
C VAL A 438 3.35 -43.85 -15.45
N ILE A 439 2.86 -43.76 -16.68
CA ILE A 439 1.48 -44.09 -17.02
C ILE A 439 1.17 -45.55 -16.64
N HIS A 440 2.04 -46.51 -17.03
CA HIS A 440 1.86 -47.88 -16.67
C HIS A 440 1.87 -48.15 -15.15
N SER A 441 2.71 -47.42 -14.41
CA SER A 441 2.75 -47.48 -12.94
C SER A 441 1.45 -47.00 -12.32
N CYS A 442 0.88 -45.90 -12.81
CA CYS A 442 -0.39 -45.34 -12.34
C CYS A 442 -1.54 -46.34 -12.62
N THR A 443 -1.64 -46.89 -13.84
CA THR A 443 -2.65 -47.88 -14.18
C THR A 443 -2.56 -49.15 -13.28
N LYS A 444 -1.34 -49.64 -12.99
CA LYS A 444 -1.16 -50.76 -12.07
C LYS A 444 -1.60 -50.48 -10.65
N VAL A 445 -1.35 -49.27 -10.14
CA VAL A 445 -1.84 -48.86 -8.81
C VAL A 445 -3.36 -48.76 -8.80
N GLU A 446 -3.96 -48.21 -9.85
CA GLU A 446 -5.43 -48.11 -9.98
C GLU A 446 -6.11 -49.49 -10.07
N GLU A 447 -5.54 -50.41 -10.81
CA GLU A 447 -6.02 -51.78 -10.90
C GLU A 447 -5.95 -52.51 -9.55
N ARG A 448 -4.83 -52.33 -8.84
CA ARG A 448 -4.63 -52.91 -7.52
C ARG A 448 -5.59 -52.37 -6.46
N LEU A 449 -5.87 -51.08 -6.49
CA LEU A 449 -6.85 -50.42 -5.59
C LEU A 449 -8.27 -51.01 -5.74
N LYS A 450 -8.62 -51.54 -6.92
CA LYS A 450 -9.94 -52.12 -7.14
C LYS A 450 -10.08 -53.55 -6.58
N ILE A 451 -8.94 -54.23 -6.34
CA ILE A 451 -8.93 -55.65 -6.01
C ILE A 451 -8.44 -55.90 -4.57
N ASP A 452 -7.54 -55.07 -4.07
CA ASP A 452 -6.82 -55.25 -2.81
C ASP A 452 -7.23 -54.19 -1.78
N ALA A 453 -8.16 -54.54 -0.86
CA ALA A 453 -8.65 -53.62 0.17
C ALA A 453 -7.52 -53.19 1.14
N GLY A 454 -6.57 -54.12 1.49
CA GLY A 454 -5.45 -53.80 2.35
C GLY A 454 -4.52 -52.78 1.72
N PHE A 455 -4.30 -52.83 0.41
CA PHE A 455 -3.52 -51.83 -0.30
C PHE A 455 -4.25 -50.46 -0.40
N SER A 456 -5.57 -50.48 -0.42
CA SER A 456 -6.37 -49.28 -0.36
C SER A 456 -6.20 -48.55 0.99
N ASP A 457 -6.25 -49.32 2.10
CA ASP A 457 -6.05 -48.76 3.46
C ASP A 457 -4.61 -48.23 3.64
N GLU A 458 -3.65 -48.91 3.06
CA GLU A 458 -2.24 -48.52 3.02
C GLU A 458 -2.06 -47.16 2.29
N LEU A 459 -2.68 -47.03 1.11
CA LEU A 459 -2.63 -45.76 0.36
C LEU A 459 -3.30 -44.62 1.08
N VAL A 460 -4.45 -44.83 1.76
CA VAL A 460 -5.14 -43.83 2.58
C VAL A 460 -4.25 -43.38 3.74
N SER A 461 -3.49 -44.29 4.36
CA SER A 461 -2.52 -43.97 5.40
C SER A 461 -1.42 -43.04 4.87
N ILE A 462 -0.87 -43.35 3.70
CA ILE A 462 0.14 -42.48 3.05
C ILE A 462 -0.44 -41.09 2.71
N GLU A 463 -1.65 -41.06 2.14
CA GLU A 463 -2.34 -39.82 1.80
C GLU A 463 -2.63 -38.93 3.06
N ASN A 464 -2.96 -39.54 4.18
CA ASN A 464 -3.11 -38.81 5.43
C ASN A 464 -1.78 -38.25 5.96
N GLY A 465 -0.67 -39.00 5.79
CA GLY A 465 0.68 -38.50 6.05
C GLY A 465 1.05 -37.28 5.18
N LEU A 466 0.67 -37.31 3.91
CA LEU A 466 0.85 -36.17 2.99
C LEU A 466 0.00 -34.96 3.37
N LYS A 467 -1.22 -35.15 3.90
CA LYS A 467 -2.08 -34.05 4.39
C LYS A 467 -1.47 -33.35 5.60
N VAL A 468 -0.81 -34.10 6.50
CA VAL A 468 -0.11 -33.53 7.65
C VAL A 468 1.08 -32.66 7.23
N LYS A 469 1.83 -33.08 6.18
CA LYS A 469 2.92 -32.25 5.62
C LYS A 469 2.42 -31.03 4.84
N ARG A 470 1.17 -31.05 4.42
CA ARG A 470 0.50 -29.95 3.70
C ARG A 470 -0.02 -28.87 4.64
N ALA A 471 -0.34 -29.21 5.86
CA ALA A 471 -0.80 -28.31 6.91
C ALA A 471 0.39 -27.63 7.61
#